data_e94e944208c2b932ae9ccd8b01876bf9
#
_entry.id   e94e944208c2b932ae9ccd8b01876bf9
#
_cell.length_a   1.000
_cell.length_b   1.000
_cell.length_c   1.000
_cell.angle_alpha   90.00
_cell.angle_beta   90.00
_cell.angle_gamma   90.00
#
_symmetry.space_group_name_H-M   'P 1'
#
loop_
_entity.id
_entity.type
_entity.pdbx_description
1 polymer ?
#
loop_
_entity_poly.entity_id
_entity_poly.type
_entity_poly.pdbx_seq_one_letter_code
_entity_poly.pdbx_strand_id
1 'polypeptide(L)'
;MPRPSPQQLEQLEGLRAVVLAEMMTLGLLKEGDHERLHHVPLGVLRSNATQRHGVTRWSGDGHGNLKVDVVDLNPHLLTGTWHDYAAFVLFHEYLHVLGHRAHDQTFRALESRWPNARASARGKAFTHARRLARASWHWVCPTCEERYPRQRKGSGRYMCRRCKTVLKDVPSRDIE
;
A
#
# COMPACT_ATOMS: atom_id res chain seq x y z
N MET A 1 -7.80 -9.24 -13.22
CA MET A 1 -7.50 -8.80 -11.86
C MET A 1 -8.04 -9.85 -10.89
N PRO A 2 -7.44 -10.07 -9.72
CA PRO A 2 -8.02 -10.99 -8.74
C PRO A 2 -9.36 -10.43 -8.25
N ARG A 3 -10.31 -11.32 -8.04
CA ARG A 3 -11.59 -10.95 -7.41
C ARG A 3 -11.43 -11.05 -5.90
N PRO A 4 -11.91 -10.07 -5.12
CA PRO A 4 -11.93 -10.20 -3.68
C PRO A 4 -12.86 -11.31 -3.23
N SER A 5 -12.51 -12.00 -2.16
CA SER A 5 -13.42 -12.97 -1.51
C SER A 5 -14.59 -12.24 -0.83
N PRO A 6 -15.70 -12.93 -0.50
CA PRO A 6 -16.79 -12.31 0.25
C PRO A 6 -16.34 -11.62 1.54
N GLN A 7 -15.46 -12.26 2.31
CA GLN A 7 -14.87 -11.69 3.52
C GLN A 7 -14.03 -10.42 3.23
N GLN A 8 -13.24 -10.43 2.14
CA GLN A 8 -12.47 -9.26 1.74
C GLN A 8 -13.39 -8.11 1.30
N LEU A 9 -14.49 -8.39 0.62
CA LEU A 9 -15.48 -7.37 0.26
C LEU A 9 -16.08 -6.73 1.51
N GLU A 10 -16.50 -7.51 2.49
CA GLU A 10 -17.02 -7.00 3.76
C GLU A 10 -15.99 -6.09 4.47
N GLN A 11 -14.74 -6.52 4.52
CA GLN A 11 -13.65 -5.72 5.10
C GLN A 11 -13.40 -4.41 4.33
N LEU A 12 -13.44 -4.45 3.00
CA LEU A 12 -13.28 -3.26 2.16
C LEU A 12 -14.45 -2.28 2.35
N GLU A 13 -15.69 -2.77 2.45
CA GLU A 13 -16.85 -1.91 2.72
C GLU A 13 -16.80 -1.32 4.14
N GLY A 14 -16.36 -2.09 5.13
CA GLY A 14 -16.11 -1.56 6.48
C GLY A 14 -15.06 -0.44 6.48
N LEU A 15 -13.96 -0.62 5.76
CA LEU A 15 -12.93 0.42 5.58
C LEU A 15 -13.49 1.65 4.86
N ARG A 16 -14.32 1.46 3.82
CA ARG A 16 -15.01 2.55 3.10
C ARG A 16 -15.81 3.40 4.07
N ALA A 17 -16.65 2.78 4.88
CA ALA A 17 -17.49 3.49 5.83
C ALA A 17 -16.65 4.35 6.80
N VAL A 18 -15.59 3.79 7.35
CA VAL A 18 -14.66 4.52 8.24
C VAL A 18 -14.00 5.69 7.52
N VAL A 19 -13.48 5.48 6.32
CA VAL A 19 -12.74 6.52 5.58
C VAL A 19 -13.67 7.64 5.12
N LEU A 20 -14.87 7.33 4.65
CA LEU A 20 -15.85 8.36 4.24
C LEU A 20 -16.29 9.20 5.44
N ALA A 21 -16.59 8.59 6.58
CA ALA A 21 -16.95 9.32 7.80
C ALA A 21 -15.82 10.28 8.22
N GLU A 22 -14.57 9.82 8.16
CA GLU A 22 -13.42 10.66 8.49
C GLU A 22 -13.23 11.81 7.49
N MET A 23 -13.35 11.54 6.19
CA MET A 23 -13.23 12.57 5.14
C MET A 23 -14.33 13.63 5.27
N MET A 24 -15.53 13.24 5.68
CA MET A 24 -16.63 14.19 5.99
C MET A 24 -16.28 15.07 7.20
N THR A 25 -15.82 14.47 8.30
CA THR A 25 -15.38 15.17 9.52
C THR A 25 -14.28 16.18 9.23
N LEU A 26 -13.35 15.82 8.36
CA LEU A 26 -12.26 16.68 7.92
C LEU A 26 -12.71 17.77 6.92
N GLY A 27 -13.97 17.77 6.46
CA GLY A 27 -14.46 18.72 5.46
C GLY A 27 -13.71 18.65 4.14
N LEU A 28 -13.35 17.43 3.70
CA LEU A 28 -12.60 17.20 2.46
C LEU A 28 -13.50 16.93 1.26
N LEU A 29 -14.78 16.65 1.49
CA LEU A 29 -15.73 16.28 0.46
C LEU A 29 -16.56 17.49 0.05
N LYS A 30 -16.69 17.70 -1.27
CA LYS A 30 -17.61 18.64 -1.89
C LYS A 30 -18.95 17.94 -2.16
N GLU A 31 -19.93 18.71 -2.62
CA GLU A 31 -21.20 18.16 -3.08
C GLU A 31 -20.98 17.09 -4.17
N GLY A 32 -21.62 15.93 -3.99
CA GLY A 32 -21.50 14.78 -4.88
C GLY A 32 -20.25 13.90 -4.65
N ASP A 33 -19.21 14.38 -3.96
CA ASP A 33 -18.00 13.58 -3.74
C ASP A 33 -18.25 12.33 -2.88
N HIS A 34 -19.10 12.45 -1.86
CA HIS A 34 -19.46 11.32 -1.01
C HIS A 34 -20.10 10.19 -1.83
N GLU A 35 -21.09 10.54 -2.65
CA GLU A 35 -21.79 9.61 -3.53
C GLU A 35 -20.83 8.95 -4.53
N ARG A 36 -19.97 9.76 -5.16
CA ARG A 36 -18.93 9.30 -6.07
C ARG A 36 -18.00 8.27 -5.42
N LEU A 37 -17.48 8.57 -4.23
CA LEU A 37 -16.58 7.67 -3.50
C LEU A 37 -17.29 6.42 -3.00
N HIS A 38 -18.56 6.54 -2.62
CA HIS A 38 -19.38 5.40 -2.18
C HIS A 38 -19.58 4.38 -3.31
N HIS A 39 -19.71 4.83 -4.56
CA HIS A 39 -19.95 3.96 -5.71
C HIS A 39 -18.68 3.47 -6.42
N VAL A 40 -17.49 3.97 -6.05
CA VAL A 40 -16.25 3.45 -6.64
C VAL A 40 -16.09 1.97 -6.29
N PRO A 41 -15.91 1.08 -7.28
CA PRO A 41 -15.64 -0.32 -7.02
C PRO A 41 -14.36 -0.49 -6.19
N LEU A 42 -14.40 -1.35 -5.17
CA LEU A 42 -13.24 -1.75 -4.38
C LEU A 42 -12.78 -3.16 -4.77
N GLY A 43 -11.49 -3.35 -4.85
CA GLY A 43 -10.87 -4.59 -5.24
C GLY A 43 -9.60 -4.89 -4.46
N VAL A 44 -8.92 -5.98 -4.85
CA VAL A 44 -7.66 -6.38 -4.23
C VAL A 44 -6.56 -6.54 -5.27
N LEU A 45 -5.35 -6.18 -4.90
CA LEU A 45 -4.15 -6.45 -5.66
C LEU A 45 -3.83 -7.95 -5.64
N ARG A 46 -2.94 -8.38 -6.53
CA ARG A 46 -2.39 -9.76 -6.45
C ARG A 46 -1.70 -9.97 -5.11
N SER A 47 -1.90 -11.12 -4.49
CA SER A 47 -1.32 -11.48 -3.18
C SER A 47 0.21 -11.43 -3.14
N ASN A 48 0.85 -11.48 -4.33
CA ASN A 48 2.30 -11.38 -4.44
C ASN A 48 2.83 -9.93 -4.50
N ALA A 49 1.99 -8.91 -4.45
CA ALA A 49 2.43 -7.51 -4.39
C ALA A 49 3.19 -7.25 -3.07
N THR A 50 4.38 -6.66 -3.16
CA THR A 50 5.22 -6.34 -2.00
C THR A 50 5.45 -4.85 -1.81
N GLN A 51 5.33 -4.06 -2.87
CA GLN A 51 5.60 -2.62 -2.84
C GLN A 51 4.35 -1.76 -3.07
N ARG A 52 3.31 -2.32 -3.70
CA ARG A 52 2.05 -1.62 -3.93
C ARG A 52 1.12 -1.91 -2.76
N HIS A 53 0.68 -0.85 -2.12
CA HIS A 53 -0.23 -0.92 -0.97
C HIS A 53 -1.68 -0.67 -1.40
N GLY A 54 -1.90 0.33 -2.26
CA GLY A 54 -3.13 0.61 -2.98
C GLY A 54 -2.85 1.00 -4.42
N VAL A 55 -3.86 1.04 -5.25
CA VAL A 55 -3.81 1.56 -6.64
C VAL A 55 -5.19 1.99 -7.07
N THR A 56 -5.34 3.25 -7.47
CA THR A 56 -6.50 3.73 -8.22
C THR A 56 -6.30 3.46 -9.71
N ARG A 57 -7.21 2.73 -10.33
CA ARG A 57 -7.16 2.42 -11.76
C ARG A 57 -8.14 3.28 -12.52
N TRP A 58 -7.73 3.63 -13.72
CA TRP A 58 -8.46 4.51 -14.62
C TRP A 58 -8.61 3.86 -15.98
N SER A 59 -9.76 4.06 -16.61
CA SER A 59 -9.98 3.82 -18.04
C SER A 59 -10.27 5.13 -18.76
N GLY A 60 -9.89 5.20 -20.00
CA GLY A 60 -10.22 6.31 -20.90
C GLY A 60 -11.41 5.96 -21.78
N ASP A 61 -12.24 6.96 -22.09
CA ASP A 61 -13.37 6.82 -23.01
C ASP A 61 -12.99 6.99 -24.49
N GLY A 62 -11.68 7.07 -24.78
CA GLY A 62 -11.17 7.37 -26.12
C GLY A 62 -11.25 8.85 -26.54
N HIS A 63 -11.95 9.68 -25.78
CA HIS A 63 -12.08 11.13 -26.01
C HIS A 63 -11.27 11.97 -25.01
N GLY A 64 -10.37 11.33 -24.26
CA GLY A 64 -9.49 12.01 -23.30
C GLY A 64 -10.07 12.11 -21.89
N ASN A 65 -11.32 11.72 -21.65
CA ASN A 65 -11.87 11.67 -20.30
C ASN A 65 -11.45 10.38 -19.61
N LEU A 66 -11.13 10.49 -18.32
CA LEU A 66 -10.74 9.35 -17.50
C LEU A 66 -11.79 9.11 -16.42
N LYS A 67 -12.22 7.86 -16.35
CA LYS A 67 -13.11 7.34 -15.32
C LYS A 67 -12.33 6.41 -14.40
N VAL A 68 -12.62 6.48 -13.10
CA VAL A 68 -12.10 5.48 -12.15
C VAL A 68 -12.82 4.15 -12.35
N ASP A 69 -12.07 3.09 -12.58
CA ASP A 69 -12.61 1.74 -12.72
C ASP A 69 -12.72 1.06 -11.36
N VAL A 70 -11.66 1.14 -10.56
CA VAL A 70 -11.56 0.43 -9.29
C VAL A 70 -10.44 1.02 -8.43
N VAL A 71 -10.62 0.95 -7.13
CA VAL A 71 -9.56 1.15 -6.14
C VAL A 71 -9.19 -0.22 -5.56
N ASP A 72 -7.99 -0.69 -5.86
CA ASP A 72 -7.46 -1.96 -5.35
C ASP A 72 -6.58 -1.73 -4.12
N LEU A 73 -6.81 -2.48 -3.04
CA LEU A 73 -5.92 -2.53 -1.89
C LEU A 73 -5.10 -3.84 -1.87
N ASN A 74 -3.93 -3.79 -1.23
CA ASN A 74 -3.16 -5.01 -1.00
C ASN A 74 -3.94 -5.93 -0.03
N PRO A 75 -4.24 -7.19 -0.38
CA PRO A 75 -5.08 -8.07 0.44
C PRO A 75 -4.51 -8.31 1.85
N HIS A 76 -3.21 -8.17 2.04
CA HIS A 76 -2.57 -8.31 3.35
C HIS A 76 -2.78 -7.11 4.27
N LEU A 77 -3.30 -5.99 3.76
CA LEU A 77 -3.76 -4.87 4.58
C LEU A 77 -5.08 -5.16 5.29
N LEU A 78 -5.88 -6.09 4.76
CA LEU A 78 -7.19 -6.45 5.29
C LEU A 78 -7.12 -7.35 6.52
N THR A 79 -5.93 -7.57 7.09
CA THR A 79 -5.74 -8.26 8.37
C THR A 79 -5.78 -7.28 9.53
N GLY A 80 -6.23 -7.73 10.73
CA GLY A 80 -6.39 -6.85 11.90
C GLY A 80 -5.13 -6.05 12.27
N THR A 81 -3.95 -6.64 12.07
CA THR A 81 -2.66 -5.97 12.33
C THR A 81 -2.46 -4.69 11.53
N TRP A 82 -3.02 -4.59 10.33
CA TRP A 82 -2.81 -3.49 9.40
C TRP A 82 -4.04 -2.62 9.18
N HIS A 83 -5.12 -2.83 9.91
CA HIS A 83 -6.40 -2.18 9.68
C HIS A 83 -6.31 -0.64 9.65
N ASP A 84 -5.63 -0.02 10.64
CA ASP A 84 -5.46 1.44 10.67
C ASP A 84 -4.68 1.96 9.47
N TYR A 85 -3.68 1.18 9.03
CA TYR A 85 -2.90 1.52 7.86
C TYR A 85 -3.68 1.29 6.57
N ALA A 86 -4.54 0.28 6.52
CA ALA A 86 -5.45 0.04 5.39
C ALA A 86 -6.40 1.23 5.18
N ALA A 87 -6.95 1.79 6.27
CA ALA A 87 -7.79 2.98 6.21
C ALA A 87 -7.03 4.19 5.64
N PHE A 88 -5.80 4.41 6.10
CA PHE A 88 -4.94 5.46 5.52
C PHE A 88 -4.66 5.24 4.03
N VAL A 89 -4.37 4.00 3.61
CA VAL A 89 -4.12 3.69 2.19
C VAL A 89 -5.38 3.92 1.37
N LEU A 90 -6.56 3.52 1.84
CA LEU A 90 -7.81 3.80 1.14
C LEU A 90 -8.10 5.31 1.05
N PHE A 91 -7.85 6.05 2.11
CA PHE A 91 -7.92 7.51 2.11
C PHE A 91 -6.99 8.12 1.03
N HIS A 92 -5.73 7.69 0.96
CA HIS A 92 -4.77 8.11 -0.06
C HIS A 92 -5.31 7.86 -1.49
N GLU A 93 -5.84 6.66 -1.74
CA GLU A 93 -6.43 6.31 -3.05
C GLU A 93 -7.69 7.15 -3.35
N TYR A 94 -8.49 7.48 -2.34
CA TYR A 94 -9.66 8.34 -2.51
C TYR A 94 -9.29 9.78 -2.86
N LEU A 95 -8.16 10.31 -2.40
CA LEU A 95 -7.64 11.59 -2.89
C LEU A 95 -7.35 11.53 -4.40
N HIS A 96 -6.83 10.39 -4.89
CA HIS A 96 -6.67 10.19 -6.34
C HIS A 96 -8.02 10.17 -7.06
N VAL A 97 -9.04 9.48 -6.51
CA VAL A 97 -10.41 9.48 -7.08
C VAL A 97 -10.97 10.89 -7.16
N LEU A 98 -10.70 11.74 -6.18
CA LEU A 98 -11.14 13.16 -6.16
C LEU A 98 -10.36 14.05 -7.14
N GLY A 99 -9.40 13.49 -7.90
CA GLY A 99 -8.71 14.19 -8.97
C GLY A 99 -7.27 14.62 -8.65
N HIS A 100 -6.79 14.40 -7.43
CA HIS A 100 -5.41 14.68 -7.04
C HIS A 100 -4.47 13.57 -7.53
N ARG A 101 -4.14 13.57 -8.83
CA ARG A 101 -3.41 12.47 -9.49
C ARG A 101 -1.93 12.44 -9.18
N ALA A 102 -1.30 13.62 -9.03
CA ALA A 102 0.12 13.75 -8.70
C ALA A 102 0.30 13.86 -7.18
N HIS A 103 1.38 13.28 -6.66
CA HIS A 103 1.77 13.45 -5.26
C HIS A 103 2.51 14.80 -5.06
N ASP A 104 1.88 15.88 -5.51
CA ASP A 104 2.39 17.25 -5.38
C ASP A 104 2.18 17.83 -3.96
N GLN A 105 2.46 19.10 -3.78
CA GLN A 105 2.32 19.79 -2.50
C GLN A 105 0.86 19.78 -2.01
N THR A 106 -0.10 19.99 -2.92
CA THR A 106 -1.53 19.98 -2.58
C THR A 106 -1.97 18.60 -2.10
N PHE A 107 -1.59 17.54 -2.84
CA PHE A 107 -1.83 16.17 -2.42
C PHE A 107 -1.27 15.89 -1.03
N ARG A 108 0.00 16.26 -0.79
CA ARG A 108 0.66 16.02 0.51
C ARG A 108 0.01 16.78 1.65
N ALA A 109 -0.46 18.00 1.40
CA ALA A 109 -1.20 18.78 2.39
C ALA A 109 -2.53 18.11 2.75
N LEU A 110 -3.28 17.57 1.78
CA LEU A 110 -4.51 16.82 2.02
C LEU A 110 -4.23 15.50 2.74
N GLU A 111 -3.25 14.73 2.28
CA GLU A 111 -2.84 13.46 2.87
C GLU A 111 -2.44 13.61 4.35
N SER A 112 -1.74 14.71 4.70
CA SER A 112 -1.32 15.00 6.08
C SER A 112 -2.47 15.33 7.04
N ARG A 113 -3.68 15.57 6.53
CA ARG A 113 -4.86 15.80 7.36
C ARG A 113 -5.43 14.52 7.97
N TRP A 114 -4.96 13.33 7.53
CA TRP A 114 -5.39 12.07 8.16
C TRP A 114 -5.03 12.08 9.65
N PRO A 115 -5.99 11.83 10.55
CA PRO A 115 -5.82 12.08 11.98
C PRO A 115 -4.80 11.14 12.66
N ASN A 116 -4.58 9.95 12.09
CA ASN A 116 -3.64 8.98 12.63
C ASN A 116 -2.27 9.08 11.92
N ALA A 117 -1.41 9.98 12.39
CA ALA A 117 -0.05 10.13 11.86
C ALA A 117 0.81 8.85 11.97
N ARG A 118 0.52 7.97 12.94
CA ARG A 118 1.21 6.67 13.06
C ARG A 118 0.82 5.72 11.94
N ALA A 119 -0.40 5.81 11.42
CA ALA A 119 -0.85 4.97 10.30
C ALA A 119 0.00 5.21 9.07
N SER A 120 0.23 6.48 8.67
CA SER A 120 1.04 6.81 7.49
C SER A 120 2.50 6.31 7.61
N ALA A 121 3.06 6.33 8.83
CA ALA A 121 4.42 5.85 9.09
C ALA A 121 4.59 4.32 8.91
N ARG A 122 3.49 3.55 8.92
CA ARG A 122 3.51 2.08 8.82
C ARG A 122 3.87 1.55 7.42
N GLY A 123 3.88 2.37 6.39
CA GLY A 123 4.15 1.94 5.02
C GLY A 123 5.48 1.21 4.83
N LYS A 124 6.55 1.70 5.47
CA LYS A 124 7.86 1.03 5.45
C LYS A 124 7.81 -0.33 6.15
N ALA A 125 7.16 -0.41 7.31
CA ALA A 125 7.00 -1.63 8.08
C ALA A 125 6.17 -2.67 7.30
N PHE A 126 5.07 -2.26 6.68
CA PHE A 126 4.26 -3.14 5.82
C PHE A 126 5.08 -3.69 4.65
N THR A 127 5.77 -2.82 3.90
CA THR A 127 6.65 -3.26 2.80
C THR A 127 7.70 -4.26 3.29
N HIS A 128 8.32 -4.01 4.44
CA HIS A 128 9.31 -4.91 5.02
C HIS A 128 8.69 -6.26 5.39
N ALA A 129 7.55 -6.27 6.08
CA ALA A 129 6.82 -7.48 6.42
C ALA A 129 6.45 -8.30 5.17
N ARG A 130 5.99 -7.63 4.09
CA ARG A 130 5.68 -8.31 2.82
C ARG A 130 6.93 -8.90 2.14
N ARG A 131 8.06 -8.21 2.19
CA ARG A 131 9.33 -8.72 1.66
C ARG A 131 9.83 -9.90 2.48
N LEU A 132 9.74 -9.81 3.81
CA LEU A 132 10.15 -10.88 4.72
C LEU A 132 9.32 -12.15 4.50
N ALA A 133 7.99 -12.03 4.45
CA ALA A 133 7.08 -13.15 4.22
C ALA A 133 7.29 -13.88 2.87
N ARG A 134 7.97 -13.26 1.92
CA ARG A 134 8.27 -13.82 0.60
C ARG A 134 9.75 -14.08 0.35
N ALA A 135 10.58 -13.86 1.35
CA ALA A 135 12.02 -14.07 1.20
C ALA A 135 12.33 -15.56 1.13
N SER A 136 13.08 -15.96 0.12
CA SER A 136 13.75 -17.26 0.06
C SER A 136 15.20 -17.15 0.49
N TRP A 137 15.72 -15.92 0.47
CA TRP A 137 17.11 -15.58 0.79
C TRP A 137 17.18 -14.30 1.61
N HIS A 138 18.22 -14.21 2.43
CA HIS A 138 18.64 -12.95 3.03
C HIS A 138 20.06 -12.64 2.55
N TRP A 139 20.25 -11.41 2.09
CA TRP A 139 21.59 -10.89 1.87
C TRP A 139 22.07 -10.27 3.16
N VAL A 140 23.04 -10.91 3.81
CA VAL A 140 23.51 -10.55 5.14
C VAL A 140 24.86 -9.87 5.04
N CYS A 141 25.02 -8.75 5.73
CA CYS A 141 26.31 -8.07 5.84
C CYS A 141 27.18 -8.77 6.90
N PRO A 142 28.37 -9.26 6.55
CA PRO A 142 29.24 -9.92 7.53
C PRO A 142 29.85 -8.95 8.55
N THR A 143 29.77 -7.63 8.32
CA THR A 143 30.35 -6.61 9.20
C THR A 143 29.36 -6.04 10.21
N CYS A 144 28.10 -5.74 9.78
CA CYS A 144 27.10 -5.11 10.65
C CYS A 144 25.84 -5.96 10.82
N GLU A 145 25.84 -7.18 10.30
CA GLU A 145 24.77 -8.16 10.40
C GLU A 145 23.41 -7.70 9.83
N GLU A 146 23.38 -6.55 9.14
CA GLU A 146 22.18 -6.07 8.49
C GLU A 146 21.66 -7.10 7.49
N ARG A 147 20.35 -7.39 7.55
CA ARG A 147 19.67 -8.44 6.77
C ARG A 147 18.71 -7.83 5.76
N TYR A 148 18.88 -8.19 4.51
CA TYR A 148 18.03 -7.73 3.40
C TYR A 148 17.23 -8.90 2.83
N PRO A 149 15.92 -9.05 3.13
CA PRO A 149 15.08 -10.14 2.62
C PRO A 149 14.96 -10.07 1.09
N ARG A 150 15.18 -11.19 0.41
CA ARG A 150 15.22 -11.32 -1.05
C ARG A 150 14.60 -12.63 -1.51
N GLN A 151 14.15 -12.66 -2.77
CA GLN A 151 13.62 -13.88 -3.41
C GLN A 151 14.70 -14.68 -4.15
N ARG A 152 15.85 -14.05 -4.42
CA ARG A 152 16.96 -14.65 -5.19
C ARG A 152 18.30 -14.37 -4.52
N LYS A 153 19.28 -15.22 -4.80
CA LYS A 153 20.67 -15.00 -4.41
C LYS A 153 21.24 -13.72 -5.02
N GLY A 154 22.09 -13.06 -4.29
CA GLY A 154 22.90 -11.93 -4.74
C GLY A 154 24.15 -12.36 -5.49
N SER A 155 24.65 -13.57 -5.15
CA SER A 155 25.87 -14.18 -5.74
C SER A 155 27.07 -13.22 -5.72
N GLY A 156 27.26 -12.52 -4.60
CA GLY A 156 28.39 -11.60 -4.40
C GLY A 156 28.30 -10.26 -5.15
N ARG A 157 27.21 -9.99 -5.87
CA ARG A 157 27.05 -8.78 -6.71
C ARG A 157 26.71 -7.52 -5.93
N TYR A 158 26.31 -7.63 -4.67
CA TYR A 158 25.76 -6.51 -3.90
C TYR A 158 26.56 -6.24 -2.65
N MET A 159 26.68 -4.98 -2.29
CA MET A 159 27.37 -4.53 -1.08
C MET A 159 26.41 -3.90 -0.08
N CYS A 160 26.76 -4.00 1.19
CA CYS A 160 26.07 -3.30 2.26
C CYS A 160 26.15 -1.79 2.06
N ARG A 161 25.03 -1.11 2.22
CA ARG A 161 24.98 0.36 2.05
C ARG A 161 25.81 1.10 3.10
N ARG A 162 25.89 0.55 4.33
CA ARG A 162 26.64 1.13 5.45
C ARG A 162 28.14 0.80 5.37
N CYS A 163 28.45 -0.49 5.29
CA CYS A 163 29.83 -0.99 5.47
C CYS A 163 30.59 -1.14 4.16
N LYS A 164 29.92 -1.04 3.00
CA LYS A 164 30.52 -1.29 1.68
C LYS A 164 31.14 -2.69 1.52
N THR A 165 30.77 -3.62 2.40
CA THR A 165 31.21 -5.02 2.37
C THR A 165 30.27 -5.83 1.48
N VAL A 166 30.79 -6.82 0.74
CA VAL A 166 30.00 -7.72 -0.09
C VAL A 166 29.06 -8.54 0.79
N LEU A 167 27.78 -8.58 0.40
CA LEU A 167 26.72 -9.30 1.12
C LEU A 167 26.83 -10.81 0.86
N LYS A 168 26.60 -11.61 1.91
CA LYS A 168 26.52 -13.07 1.84
C LYS A 168 25.08 -13.53 1.68
N ASP A 169 24.85 -14.53 0.84
CA ASP A 169 23.55 -15.16 0.68
C ASP A 169 23.31 -16.21 1.77
N VAL A 170 22.26 -16.01 2.57
CA VAL A 170 21.81 -16.97 3.60
C VAL A 170 20.39 -17.40 3.27
N PRO A 171 20.06 -18.70 3.17
CA PRO A 171 18.69 -19.16 2.96
C PRO A 171 17.78 -18.71 4.11
N SER A 172 16.51 -18.38 3.79
CA SER A 172 15.58 -17.91 4.83
C SER A 172 15.29 -18.94 5.92
N ARG A 173 15.39 -20.23 5.59
CA ARG A 173 15.25 -21.34 6.56
C ARG A 173 16.38 -21.42 7.59
N ASP A 174 17.50 -20.78 7.33
CA ASP A 174 18.71 -20.81 8.17
C ASP A 174 18.83 -19.51 8.99
N ILE A 175 17.81 -18.66 8.98
CA ILE A 175 17.75 -17.42 9.74
C ILE A 175 16.72 -17.59 10.87
N GLU A 176 17.23 -17.64 12.09
CA GLU A 176 16.45 -17.56 13.33
C GLU A 176 16.05 -16.10 13.65
#